data_e2e37fd0f33d2a19d9d108473792ec88
#
_entry.id   e2e37fd0f33d2a19d9d108473792ec88
#
_cell.length_a   1.000
_cell.length_b   1.000
_cell.length_c   1.000
_cell.angle_alpha   90.00
_cell.angle_beta   90.00
_cell.angle_gamma   90.00
#
_symmetry.space_group_name_H-M   'P 1'
#
loop_
_entity.id
_entity.type
_entity.pdbx_description
1 polymer ?
#
loop_
_entity_poly.entity_id
_entity_poly.type
_entity_poly.pdbx_seq_one_letter_code
_entity_poly.pdbx_strand_id
1 'polypeptide(L)'
;MDDRAQRDSLDLINHLNQTHYSRIGDEEIAARISNYELAYRMQTRAPELMDFSQESENTIAMYGAEPGKASFANNCLLARRLVERGVRFISCFHEGWDHHSDVYGGLKDQCGKTDQATAALIKDLKQRGLLDRTLVIWGGEFGRTPMVESNAALGRSLGRDHHPQAFTMWLAGGGLKKGFSLGQTDELGFHIVENTVHVHDLQATILHLLGLDHTKLTFRFKGRDFRLTDVFGNLIEPILA
;
A
#
# COMPACT_ATOMS: atom_id res chain seq x y z
N MET A 1 -4.73 5.92 30.77
CA MET A 1 -3.43 5.96 31.52
C MET A 1 -2.87 7.31 31.21
N ASP A 2 -2.33 8.04 32.20
CA ASP A 2 -1.64 9.30 32.01
C ASP A 2 -0.35 9.04 31.19
N ASP A 3 0.02 9.96 30.28
CA ASP A 3 1.18 9.83 29.39
C ASP A 3 2.47 9.58 30.18
N ARG A 4 2.61 10.19 31.36
CA ARG A 4 3.74 9.99 32.23
C ARG A 4 3.81 8.57 32.79
N ALA A 5 2.68 8.07 33.31
CA ALA A 5 2.59 6.70 33.83
C ALA A 5 2.83 5.66 32.73
N GLN A 6 2.41 5.95 31.49
CA GLN A 6 2.66 5.09 30.34
C GLN A 6 4.16 5.07 30.00
N ARG A 7 4.83 6.25 29.98
CA ARG A 7 6.28 6.34 29.75
C ARG A 7 7.08 5.61 30.81
N ASP A 8 6.76 5.85 32.10
CA ASP A 8 7.44 5.20 33.22
C ASP A 8 7.29 3.66 33.17
N SER A 9 6.11 3.17 32.79
CA SER A 9 5.86 1.73 32.62
C SER A 9 6.69 1.15 31.48
N LEU A 10 6.79 1.86 30.36
CA LEU A 10 7.57 1.44 29.19
C LEU A 10 9.06 1.43 29.50
N ASP A 11 9.56 2.43 30.22
CA ASP A 11 10.97 2.50 30.64
C ASP A 11 11.33 1.33 31.54
N LEU A 12 10.44 0.94 32.47
CA LEU A 12 10.64 -0.25 33.30
C LEU A 12 10.67 -1.54 32.46
N ILE A 13 9.73 -1.70 31.53
CA ILE A 13 9.68 -2.88 30.62
C ILE A 13 10.96 -2.93 29.77
N ASN A 14 11.39 -1.82 29.23
CA ASN A 14 12.61 -1.75 28.44
C ASN A 14 13.86 -2.09 29.27
N HIS A 15 13.93 -1.61 30.51
CA HIS A 15 15.02 -1.96 31.43
C HIS A 15 15.07 -3.47 31.73
N LEU A 16 13.93 -4.09 32.01
CA LEU A 16 13.82 -5.54 32.22
C LEU A 16 14.23 -6.34 30.98
N ASN A 17 13.73 -5.94 29.80
CA ASN A 17 14.08 -6.57 28.54
C ASN A 17 15.58 -6.41 28.21
N GLN A 18 16.17 -5.24 28.46
CA GLN A 18 17.60 -5.01 28.25
C GLN A 18 18.45 -5.87 29.18
N THR A 19 18.05 -6.02 30.45
CA THR A 19 18.71 -6.92 31.40
C THR A 19 18.64 -8.38 30.93
N HIS A 20 17.50 -8.78 30.36
CA HIS A 20 17.33 -10.12 29.81
C HIS A 20 18.16 -10.33 28.55
N TYR A 21 18.17 -9.35 27.62
CA TYR A 21 18.99 -9.36 26.41
C TYR A 21 20.48 -9.51 26.74
N SER A 22 20.98 -8.76 27.73
CA SER A 22 22.39 -8.84 28.15
C SER A 22 22.81 -10.22 28.67
N ARG A 23 21.85 -11.04 29.12
CA ARG A 23 22.11 -12.38 29.63
C ARG A 23 22.05 -13.46 28.54
N ILE A 24 21.16 -13.32 27.58
CA ILE A 24 20.82 -14.39 26.63
C ILE A 24 21.29 -14.04 25.22
N GLY A 25 21.36 -12.74 24.86
CA GLY A 25 21.77 -12.27 23.54
C GLY A 25 20.75 -12.60 22.40
N ASP A 26 19.47 -12.80 22.74
CA ASP A 26 18.43 -13.15 21.78
C ASP A 26 17.93 -11.87 21.07
N GLU A 27 18.11 -11.85 19.75
CA GLU A 27 17.72 -10.73 18.89
C GLU A 27 16.19 -10.45 18.90
N GLU A 28 15.36 -11.43 19.25
CA GLU A 28 13.93 -11.22 19.43
C GLU A 28 13.64 -10.26 20.58
N ILE A 29 14.46 -10.25 21.62
CA ILE A 29 14.32 -9.31 22.76
C ILE A 29 14.65 -7.89 22.30
N ALA A 30 15.71 -7.71 21.51
CA ALA A 30 16.08 -6.42 20.93
C ALA A 30 14.95 -5.88 20.01
N ALA A 31 14.37 -6.75 19.17
CA ALA A 31 13.23 -6.42 18.32
C ALA A 31 12.01 -6.00 19.16
N ARG A 32 11.73 -6.67 20.27
CA ARG A 32 10.64 -6.34 21.19
C ARG A 32 10.80 -4.96 21.82
N ILE A 33 12.00 -4.62 22.27
CA ILE A 33 12.31 -3.29 22.81
C ILE A 33 12.01 -2.21 21.75
N SER A 34 12.50 -2.42 20.53
CA SER A 34 12.27 -1.49 19.41
C SER A 34 10.80 -1.35 19.08
N ASN A 35 10.03 -2.45 19.09
CA ASN A 35 8.60 -2.45 18.80
C ASN A 35 7.78 -1.71 19.87
N TYR A 36 8.10 -1.84 21.14
CA TYR A 36 7.44 -1.08 22.22
C TYR A 36 7.69 0.42 22.10
N GLU A 37 8.94 0.82 21.83
CA GLU A 37 9.27 2.24 21.59
C GLU A 37 8.55 2.79 20.36
N LEU A 38 8.49 2.01 19.28
CA LEU A 38 7.75 2.39 18.07
C LEU A 38 6.26 2.58 18.36
N ALA A 39 5.63 1.62 19.05
CA ALA A 39 4.22 1.70 19.42
C ALA A 39 3.90 2.94 20.27
N TYR A 40 4.75 3.26 21.24
CA TYR A 40 4.60 4.46 22.06
C TYR A 40 4.70 5.74 21.22
N ARG A 41 5.72 5.83 20.35
CA ARG A 41 5.88 6.98 19.45
C ARG A 41 4.68 7.14 18.51
N MET A 42 4.14 6.04 18.01
CA MET A 42 2.93 6.07 17.16
C MET A 42 1.73 6.63 17.96
N GLN A 43 1.50 6.14 19.18
CA GLN A 43 0.39 6.60 20.02
C GLN A 43 0.49 8.09 20.36
N THR A 44 1.67 8.57 20.73
CA THR A 44 1.88 9.98 21.13
C THR A 44 1.85 10.94 19.93
N ARG A 45 2.17 10.48 18.70
CA ARG A 45 2.16 11.31 17.49
C ARG A 45 0.88 11.22 16.67
N ALA A 46 0.04 10.21 16.93
CA ALA A 46 -1.19 10.02 16.18
C ALA A 46 -2.15 11.23 16.23
N PRO A 47 -2.37 11.89 17.39
CA PRO A 47 -3.24 13.07 17.43
C PRO A 47 -2.77 14.20 16.50
N GLU A 48 -1.47 14.52 16.51
CA GLU A 48 -0.89 15.53 15.62
C GLU A 48 -1.02 15.13 14.14
N LEU A 49 -0.80 13.86 13.82
CA LEU A 49 -0.92 13.34 12.46
C LEU A 49 -2.35 13.44 11.94
N MET A 50 -3.33 13.15 12.78
CA MET A 50 -4.77 13.16 12.45
C MET A 50 -5.38 14.56 12.44
N ASP A 51 -4.71 15.54 13.04
CA ASP A 51 -5.17 16.93 13.05
C ASP A 51 -4.89 17.60 11.70
N PHE A 52 -5.93 17.78 10.91
CA PHE A 52 -5.87 18.45 9.61
C PHE A 52 -6.03 19.96 9.70
N SER A 53 -6.11 20.56 10.90
CA SER A 53 -6.22 22.02 11.08
C SER A 53 -5.01 22.81 10.52
N GLN A 54 -3.89 22.12 10.35
CA GLN A 54 -2.67 22.67 9.76
C GLN A 54 -2.64 22.63 8.23
N GLU A 55 -3.60 21.97 7.60
CA GLU A 55 -3.71 21.93 6.15
C GLU A 55 -4.45 23.15 5.62
N SER A 56 -4.04 23.66 4.46
CA SER A 56 -4.75 24.75 3.81
C SER A 56 -6.13 24.28 3.30
N GLU A 57 -7.08 25.22 3.26
CA GLU A 57 -8.40 24.96 2.66
C GLU A 57 -8.28 24.41 1.23
N ASN A 58 -7.32 24.93 0.46
CA ASN A 58 -7.05 24.45 -0.90
C ASN A 58 -6.58 22.98 -0.91
N THR A 59 -5.76 22.58 0.05
CA THR A 59 -5.32 21.16 0.18
C THR A 59 -6.51 20.29 0.53
N ILE A 60 -7.29 20.66 1.52
CA ILE A 60 -8.51 19.94 1.94
C ILE A 60 -9.46 19.76 0.74
N ALA A 61 -9.76 20.86 0.02
CA ALA A 61 -10.64 20.85 -1.14
C ALA A 61 -10.07 20.00 -2.31
N MET A 62 -8.76 20.05 -2.55
CA MET A 62 -8.11 19.26 -3.60
C MET A 62 -8.31 17.75 -3.39
N TYR A 63 -8.17 17.27 -2.16
CA TYR A 63 -8.42 15.87 -1.82
C TYR A 63 -9.91 15.52 -1.76
N GLY A 64 -10.80 16.51 -1.59
CA GLY A 64 -12.17 16.26 -1.18
C GLY A 64 -12.26 15.70 0.24
N ALA A 65 -11.30 16.09 1.08
CA ALA A 65 -11.22 15.60 2.45
C ALA A 65 -12.24 16.32 3.35
N GLU A 66 -12.80 15.57 4.30
CA GLU A 66 -13.73 16.08 5.31
C GLU A 66 -13.16 15.80 6.70
N PRO A 67 -12.48 16.76 7.34
CA PRO A 67 -11.89 16.56 8.66
C PRO A 67 -12.91 16.00 9.67
N GLY A 68 -12.51 14.98 10.42
CA GLY A 68 -13.37 14.33 11.42
C GLY A 68 -14.31 13.26 10.88
N LYS A 69 -14.39 13.05 9.56
CA LYS A 69 -15.16 11.94 8.96
C LYS A 69 -14.24 10.84 8.43
N ALA A 70 -14.70 9.59 8.49
CA ALA A 70 -14.01 8.49 7.84
C ALA A 70 -14.25 8.54 6.33
N SER A 71 -13.19 8.66 5.52
CA SER A 71 -13.27 8.65 4.05
C SER A 71 -11.95 8.23 3.42
N PHE A 72 -12.02 7.73 2.20
CA PHE A 72 -10.82 7.43 1.41
C PHE A 72 -9.98 8.70 1.13
N ALA A 73 -10.65 9.82 0.96
CA ALA A 73 -10.00 11.12 0.78
C ALA A 73 -9.14 11.51 1.99
N ASN A 74 -9.67 11.33 3.20
CA ASN A 74 -8.90 11.55 4.42
C ASN A 74 -7.73 10.58 4.56
N ASN A 75 -7.91 9.31 4.15
CA ASN A 75 -6.82 8.33 4.15
C ASN A 75 -5.70 8.72 3.18
N CYS A 76 -6.02 9.22 1.98
CA CYS A 76 -5.02 9.72 1.02
C CYS A 76 -4.26 10.94 1.56
N LEU A 77 -4.96 11.89 2.17
CA LEU A 77 -4.31 13.05 2.82
C LEU A 77 -3.40 12.61 3.97
N LEU A 78 -3.88 11.68 4.79
CA LEU A 78 -3.09 11.09 5.88
C LEU A 78 -1.86 10.35 5.35
N ALA A 79 -1.99 9.61 4.24
CA ALA A 79 -0.87 8.93 3.59
C ALA A 79 0.23 9.92 3.18
N ARG A 80 -0.12 11.07 2.57
CA ARG A 80 0.85 12.10 2.25
C ARG A 80 1.56 12.63 3.51
N ARG A 81 0.83 12.88 4.60
CA ARG A 81 1.39 13.34 5.89
C ARG A 81 2.33 12.30 6.51
N LEU A 82 2.03 11.00 6.35
CA LEU A 82 2.89 9.90 6.77
C LEU A 82 4.19 9.86 5.96
N VAL A 83 4.10 10.05 4.63
CA VAL A 83 5.29 10.15 3.76
C VAL A 83 6.20 11.29 4.20
N GLU A 84 5.66 12.47 4.49
CA GLU A 84 6.43 13.63 4.97
C GLU A 84 7.18 13.34 6.28
N ARG A 85 6.64 12.45 7.11
CA ARG A 85 7.22 12.00 8.38
C ARG A 85 8.16 10.80 8.24
N GLY A 86 8.43 10.36 7.01
CA GLY A 86 9.37 9.27 6.72
C GLY A 86 8.82 7.86 6.94
N VAL A 87 7.51 7.68 7.00
CA VAL A 87 6.90 6.35 7.03
C VAL A 87 7.11 5.70 5.66
N ARG A 88 7.76 4.54 5.65
CA ARG A 88 8.23 3.88 4.42
C ARG A 88 7.17 3.06 3.71
N PHE A 89 6.24 2.45 4.44
CA PHE A 89 5.16 1.63 3.90
C PHE A 89 3.82 2.14 4.39
N ILE A 90 2.95 2.47 3.47
CA ILE A 90 1.61 2.97 3.75
C ILE A 90 0.64 2.23 2.84
N SER A 91 -0.37 1.61 3.41
CA SER A 91 -1.42 0.94 2.66
C SER A 91 -2.74 1.65 2.90
N CYS A 92 -3.35 2.15 1.83
CA CYS A 92 -4.69 2.71 1.83
C CYS A 92 -5.65 1.68 1.23
N PHE A 93 -6.55 1.16 2.04
CA PHE A 93 -7.55 0.21 1.58
C PHE A 93 -8.87 0.90 1.29
N HIS A 94 -9.49 0.50 0.20
CA HIS A 94 -10.85 0.88 -0.16
C HIS A 94 -11.57 -0.36 -0.67
N GLU A 95 -12.65 -0.72 -0.02
CA GLU A 95 -13.46 -1.89 -0.33
C GLU A 95 -14.63 -1.55 -1.26
N GLY A 96 -15.37 -2.57 -1.69
CA GLY A 96 -16.59 -2.39 -2.46
C GLY A 96 -16.41 -2.49 -3.98
N TRP A 97 -15.32 -3.12 -4.47
CA TRP A 97 -15.05 -3.31 -5.89
C TRP A 97 -15.53 -4.65 -6.44
N ASP A 98 -16.09 -5.53 -5.61
CA ASP A 98 -16.54 -6.87 -5.99
C ASP A 98 -17.96 -6.86 -6.59
N HIS A 99 -18.08 -6.34 -7.81
CA HIS A 99 -19.36 -6.14 -8.48
C HIS A 99 -19.78 -7.35 -9.31
N HIS A 100 -20.42 -8.32 -8.68
CA HIS A 100 -21.09 -9.44 -9.34
C HIS A 100 -22.47 -9.09 -9.91
N SER A 101 -22.95 -7.88 -9.67
CA SER A 101 -24.17 -7.32 -10.24
C SER A 101 -24.01 -5.81 -10.43
N ASP A 102 -24.72 -5.24 -11.40
CA ASP A 102 -24.73 -3.80 -11.68
C ASP A 102 -23.32 -3.15 -11.62
N VAL A 103 -22.38 -3.71 -12.38
CA VAL A 103 -20.99 -3.22 -12.40
C VAL A 103 -20.92 -1.73 -12.75
N TYR A 104 -21.82 -1.22 -13.60
CA TYR A 104 -21.82 0.17 -14.01
C TYR A 104 -22.16 1.13 -12.86
N GLY A 105 -23.24 0.85 -12.14
CA GLY A 105 -23.62 1.64 -10.95
C GLY A 105 -22.59 1.53 -9.85
N GLY A 106 -22.10 0.33 -9.57
CA GLY A 106 -21.07 0.08 -8.58
C GLY A 106 -19.76 0.80 -8.87
N LEU A 107 -19.23 0.72 -10.09
CA LEU A 107 -18.02 1.44 -10.48
C LEU A 107 -18.18 2.95 -10.39
N LYS A 108 -19.31 3.48 -10.82
CA LYS A 108 -19.60 4.92 -10.71
C LYS A 108 -19.53 5.41 -9.25
N ASP A 109 -20.10 4.63 -8.33
CA ASP A 109 -20.05 4.95 -6.89
C ASP A 109 -18.62 4.88 -6.35
N GLN A 110 -17.89 3.80 -6.64
CA GLN A 110 -16.54 3.62 -6.11
C GLN A 110 -15.53 4.61 -6.72
N CYS A 111 -15.57 4.86 -8.02
CA CYS A 111 -14.75 5.89 -8.66
C CYS A 111 -15.06 7.27 -8.09
N GLY A 112 -16.33 7.59 -7.86
CA GLY A 112 -16.72 8.86 -7.22
C GLY A 112 -16.10 9.08 -5.84
N LYS A 113 -15.82 8.00 -5.10
CA LYS A 113 -15.17 8.05 -3.77
C LYS A 113 -13.64 8.12 -3.85
N THR A 114 -13.03 7.59 -4.92
CA THR A 114 -11.58 7.35 -4.97
C THR A 114 -10.82 8.24 -5.94
N ASP A 115 -11.39 8.63 -7.08
CA ASP A 115 -10.65 9.25 -8.18
C ASP A 115 -10.05 10.61 -7.79
N GLN A 116 -10.85 11.48 -7.19
CA GLN A 116 -10.39 12.81 -6.78
C GLN A 116 -9.23 12.71 -5.78
N ALA A 117 -9.38 11.89 -4.76
CA ALA A 117 -8.39 11.76 -3.70
C ALA A 117 -7.09 11.11 -4.20
N THR A 118 -7.18 10.13 -5.08
CA THR A 118 -6.02 9.49 -5.72
C THR A 118 -5.26 10.47 -6.60
N ALA A 119 -5.97 11.23 -7.44
CA ALA A 119 -5.35 12.26 -8.28
C ALA A 119 -4.72 13.38 -7.43
N ALA A 120 -5.38 13.78 -6.33
CA ALA A 120 -4.85 14.76 -5.39
C ALA A 120 -3.55 14.28 -4.73
N LEU A 121 -3.49 13.01 -4.30
CA LEU A 121 -2.30 12.43 -3.69
C LEU A 121 -1.09 12.53 -4.64
N ILE A 122 -1.24 12.11 -5.89
CA ILE A 122 -0.16 12.19 -6.89
C ILE A 122 0.26 13.65 -7.12
N LYS A 123 -0.71 14.55 -7.27
CA LYS A 123 -0.46 15.96 -7.50
C LYS A 123 0.26 16.62 -6.32
N ASP A 124 -0.18 16.35 -5.10
CA ASP A 124 0.40 16.91 -3.88
C ASP A 124 1.83 16.38 -3.64
N LEU A 125 2.04 15.07 -3.77
CA LEU A 125 3.39 14.48 -3.71
C LEU A 125 4.33 15.11 -4.74
N LYS A 126 3.85 15.35 -5.97
CA LYS A 126 4.63 16.00 -7.03
C LYS A 126 4.96 17.45 -6.67
N GLN A 127 3.97 18.24 -6.22
CA GLN A 127 4.15 19.65 -5.85
C GLN A 127 5.13 19.84 -4.68
N ARG A 128 5.18 18.86 -3.77
CA ARG A 128 6.10 18.85 -2.62
C ARG A 128 7.49 18.26 -2.93
N GLY A 129 7.74 17.83 -4.16
CA GLY A 129 9.00 17.17 -4.56
C GLY A 129 9.20 15.81 -3.89
N LEU A 130 8.12 15.14 -3.46
CA LEU A 130 8.16 13.85 -2.79
C LEU A 130 7.95 12.68 -3.76
N LEU A 131 7.28 12.91 -4.90
CA LEU A 131 6.88 11.84 -5.82
C LEU A 131 8.08 11.08 -6.40
N ASP A 132 9.20 11.75 -6.68
CA ASP A 132 10.38 11.09 -7.24
C ASP A 132 11.04 10.08 -6.26
N ARG A 133 10.72 10.19 -4.96
CA ARG A 133 11.19 9.29 -3.90
C ARG A 133 10.07 8.47 -3.25
N THR A 134 8.87 8.51 -3.82
CA THR A 134 7.71 7.79 -3.31
C THR A 134 7.08 7.00 -4.44
N LEU A 135 7.14 5.68 -4.33
CA LEU A 135 6.43 4.80 -5.25
C LEU A 135 4.97 4.71 -4.82
N VAL A 136 4.06 5.14 -5.66
CA VAL A 136 2.62 4.96 -5.48
C VAL A 136 2.15 3.83 -6.37
N ILE A 137 1.48 2.85 -5.79
CA ILE A 137 0.95 1.68 -6.48
C ILE A 137 -0.55 1.64 -6.27
N TRP A 138 -1.30 1.49 -7.35
CA TRP A 138 -2.74 1.29 -7.32
C TRP A 138 -3.11 0.02 -8.06
N GLY A 139 -3.94 -0.81 -7.45
CA GLY A 139 -4.40 -2.05 -8.05
C GLY A 139 -5.38 -2.78 -7.15
N GLY A 140 -6.00 -3.79 -7.71
CA GLY A 140 -6.78 -4.78 -6.97
C GLY A 140 -5.97 -6.07 -6.77
N GLU A 141 -6.59 -7.04 -6.11
CA GLU A 141 -6.03 -8.37 -5.85
C GLU A 141 -5.88 -9.20 -7.13
N PHE A 142 -6.82 -9.04 -8.07
CA PHE A 142 -6.84 -9.62 -9.42
C PHE A 142 -7.79 -8.81 -10.32
N GLY A 143 -7.99 -9.25 -11.54
CA GLY A 143 -8.87 -8.62 -12.52
C GLY A 143 -10.29 -9.15 -12.51
N ARG A 144 -11.05 -8.68 -13.46
CA ARG A 144 -12.44 -9.09 -13.71
C ARG A 144 -12.59 -9.57 -15.14
N THR A 145 -13.51 -10.52 -15.37
CA THR A 145 -13.74 -11.04 -16.71
C THR A 145 -14.17 -9.92 -17.68
N PRO A 146 -13.70 -9.95 -18.93
CA PRO A 146 -14.19 -9.01 -19.96
C PRO A 146 -15.63 -9.28 -20.36
N MET A 147 -16.17 -10.46 -20.03
CA MET A 147 -17.55 -10.84 -20.27
C MET A 147 -18.45 -10.44 -19.11
N VAL A 148 -19.72 -10.19 -19.43
CA VAL A 148 -20.75 -9.93 -18.42
C VAL A 148 -21.06 -11.21 -17.66
N GLU A 149 -21.04 -11.12 -16.32
CA GLU A 149 -21.58 -12.17 -15.47
C GLU A 149 -23.09 -12.04 -15.39
N SER A 150 -23.77 -13.15 -15.66
CA SER A 150 -25.21 -13.30 -15.46
C SER A 150 -25.49 -14.69 -14.94
N ASN A 151 -25.98 -14.81 -13.71
CA ASN A 151 -26.28 -16.08 -13.05
C ASN A 151 -27.57 -15.95 -12.24
N ALA A 152 -28.67 -16.37 -12.83
CA ALA A 152 -30.00 -16.28 -12.23
C ALA A 152 -30.13 -17.07 -10.92
N ALA A 153 -29.41 -18.19 -10.78
CA ALA A 153 -29.43 -19.01 -9.57
C ALA A 153 -28.77 -18.29 -8.36
N LEU A 154 -27.84 -17.40 -8.63
CA LEU A 154 -27.17 -16.58 -7.61
C LEU A 154 -27.73 -15.15 -7.51
N GLY A 155 -28.76 -14.83 -8.28
CA GLY A 155 -29.32 -13.48 -8.36
C GLY A 155 -28.37 -12.45 -8.97
N ARG A 156 -27.37 -12.87 -9.76
CA ARG A 156 -26.35 -12.02 -10.35
C ARG A 156 -26.73 -11.62 -11.77
N SER A 157 -26.59 -10.33 -12.09
CA SER A 157 -26.81 -9.83 -13.45
C SER A 157 -26.04 -8.54 -13.71
N LEU A 158 -25.51 -8.38 -14.92
CA LEU A 158 -24.73 -7.21 -15.33
C LEU A 158 -23.47 -6.97 -14.48
N GLY A 159 -22.92 -8.02 -13.88
CA GLY A 159 -21.70 -8.02 -13.11
C GLY A 159 -20.47 -8.44 -13.90
N ARG A 160 -19.37 -8.61 -13.19
CA ARG A 160 -18.12 -9.18 -13.67
C ARG A 160 -17.61 -10.21 -12.68
N ASP A 161 -17.23 -11.39 -13.16
CA ASP A 161 -16.63 -12.43 -12.33
C ASP A 161 -15.12 -12.19 -12.15
N HIS A 162 -14.52 -12.91 -11.22
CA HIS A 162 -13.09 -12.87 -10.92
C HIS A 162 -12.26 -13.39 -12.10
N HIS A 163 -11.16 -12.72 -12.41
CA HIS A 163 -10.27 -13.12 -13.49
C HIS A 163 -8.79 -12.85 -13.12
N PRO A 164 -8.11 -13.81 -12.46
CA PRO A 164 -6.74 -13.60 -12.00
C PRO A 164 -5.69 -13.67 -13.11
N GLN A 165 -6.05 -14.09 -14.33
CA GLN A 165 -5.09 -14.35 -15.40
C GLN A 165 -4.69 -13.10 -16.19
N ALA A 166 -5.49 -12.03 -16.14
CA ALA A 166 -5.16 -10.76 -16.79
C ALA A 166 -5.76 -9.60 -15.99
N PHE A 167 -4.91 -8.67 -15.55
CA PHE A 167 -5.33 -7.43 -14.91
C PHE A 167 -4.26 -6.36 -15.03
N THR A 168 -4.65 -5.13 -14.80
CA THR A 168 -3.76 -3.96 -14.89
C THR A 168 -3.57 -3.34 -13.51
N MET A 169 -2.34 -2.94 -13.24
CA MET A 169 -2.00 -2.06 -12.12
C MET A 169 -1.35 -0.80 -12.69
N TRP A 170 -1.51 0.34 -12.02
CA TRP A 170 -0.71 1.49 -12.36
C TRP A 170 0.21 1.90 -11.20
N LEU A 171 1.34 2.47 -11.57
CA LEU A 171 2.38 2.91 -10.66
C LEU A 171 2.82 4.33 -11.01
N ALA A 172 3.21 5.11 -10.00
CA ALA A 172 3.72 6.46 -10.22
C ALA A 172 4.86 6.79 -9.25
N GLY A 173 5.82 7.57 -9.73
CA GLY A 173 6.96 8.04 -8.92
C GLY A 173 8.03 6.97 -8.69
N GLY A 174 8.82 7.17 -7.64
CA GLY A 174 9.78 6.20 -7.10
C GLY A 174 10.78 5.59 -8.08
N GLY A 175 11.28 6.34 -9.08
CA GLY A 175 12.28 5.81 -10.05
C GLY A 175 11.67 5.08 -11.25
N LEU A 176 10.39 5.27 -11.54
CA LEU A 176 9.71 4.68 -12.68
C LEU A 176 9.70 5.62 -13.90
N LYS A 177 9.71 5.04 -15.10
CA LYS A 177 9.46 5.76 -16.35
C LYS A 177 8.08 6.36 -16.38
N LYS A 178 7.98 7.61 -16.81
CA LYS A 178 6.71 8.36 -16.90
C LYS A 178 6.04 8.09 -18.25
N GLY A 179 4.70 7.95 -18.26
CA GLY A 179 3.92 7.81 -19.48
C GLY A 179 4.21 6.53 -20.26
N PHE A 180 4.55 5.44 -19.57
CA PHE A 180 4.91 4.16 -20.14
C PHE A 180 3.85 3.11 -19.83
N SER A 181 3.55 2.26 -20.81
CA SER A 181 2.68 1.10 -20.64
C SER A 181 3.43 -0.15 -21.01
N LEU A 182 3.27 -1.22 -20.23
CA LEU A 182 3.90 -2.52 -20.43
C LEU A 182 2.84 -3.61 -20.45
N GLY A 183 3.01 -4.55 -21.37
CA GLY A 183 2.11 -5.68 -21.51
C GLY A 183 0.91 -5.39 -22.39
N GLN A 184 0.38 -6.45 -22.98
CA GLN A 184 -0.80 -6.39 -23.85
C GLN A 184 -1.64 -7.64 -23.64
N THR A 185 -2.96 -7.47 -23.67
CA THR A 185 -3.91 -8.56 -23.71
C THR A 185 -4.30 -8.90 -25.15
N ASP A 186 -4.95 -10.06 -25.32
CA ASP A 186 -5.65 -10.40 -26.55
C ASP A 186 -6.79 -9.40 -26.83
N GLU A 187 -7.40 -9.52 -28.00
CA GLU A 187 -8.49 -8.64 -28.46
C GLU A 187 -9.72 -8.65 -27.52
N LEU A 188 -9.90 -9.73 -26.75
CA LEU A 188 -11.00 -9.86 -25.81
C LEU A 188 -10.65 -9.36 -24.42
N GLY A 189 -9.36 -9.07 -24.14
CA GLY A 189 -8.91 -8.73 -22.79
C GLY A 189 -8.89 -9.91 -21.83
N PHE A 190 -8.82 -11.15 -22.33
CA PHE A 190 -8.92 -12.35 -21.52
C PHE A 190 -7.56 -12.96 -21.16
N HIS A 191 -6.59 -12.98 -22.09
CA HIS A 191 -5.24 -13.49 -21.84
C HIS A 191 -4.18 -12.40 -22.07
N ILE A 192 -3.10 -12.48 -21.33
CA ILE A 192 -1.92 -11.64 -21.61
C ILE A 192 -1.14 -12.31 -22.75
N VAL A 193 -0.85 -11.54 -23.82
CA VAL A 193 -0.14 -12.01 -25.01
C VAL A 193 1.27 -11.44 -25.15
N GLU A 194 1.56 -10.31 -24.47
CA GLU A 194 2.89 -9.70 -24.47
C GLU A 194 3.31 -9.25 -23.07
N ASN A 195 4.60 -9.39 -22.77
CA ASN A 195 5.25 -8.88 -21.56
C ASN A 195 4.48 -9.23 -20.28
N THR A 196 4.15 -10.50 -20.11
CA THR A 196 3.51 -11.00 -18.90
C THR A 196 4.35 -10.67 -17.67
N VAL A 197 3.74 -10.03 -16.68
CA VAL A 197 4.34 -9.73 -15.39
C VAL A 197 3.66 -10.58 -14.32
N HIS A 198 4.43 -11.38 -13.62
CA HIS A 198 3.93 -12.13 -12.49
C HIS A 198 3.93 -11.28 -11.21
N VAL A 199 3.08 -11.59 -10.25
CA VAL A 199 3.04 -10.87 -8.97
C VAL A 199 4.40 -10.86 -8.25
N HIS A 200 5.18 -11.93 -8.35
CA HIS A 200 6.53 -11.99 -7.79
C HIS A 200 7.51 -11.03 -8.50
N ASP A 201 7.33 -10.76 -9.79
CA ASP A 201 8.16 -9.80 -10.53
C ASP A 201 7.87 -8.38 -10.07
N LEU A 202 6.59 -8.07 -9.83
CA LEU A 202 6.19 -6.79 -9.22
C LEU A 202 6.82 -6.63 -7.84
N GLN A 203 6.73 -7.64 -6.97
CA GLN A 203 7.31 -7.60 -5.63
C GLN A 203 8.84 -7.47 -5.66
N ALA A 204 9.52 -8.19 -6.55
CA ALA A 204 10.97 -8.05 -6.73
C ALA A 204 11.35 -6.63 -7.18
N THR A 205 10.57 -6.04 -8.08
CA THR A 205 10.80 -4.68 -8.58
C THR A 205 10.54 -3.63 -7.49
N ILE A 206 9.50 -3.80 -6.66
CA ILE A 206 9.25 -2.94 -5.50
C ILE A 206 10.44 -2.98 -4.53
N LEU A 207 10.94 -4.17 -4.20
CA LEU A 207 12.09 -4.32 -3.33
C LEU A 207 13.34 -3.66 -3.92
N HIS A 208 13.57 -3.83 -5.23
CA HIS A 208 14.66 -3.16 -5.94
C HIS A 208 14.58 -1.63 -5.85
N LEU A 209 13.41 -1.06 -6.09
CA LEU A 209 13.17 0.39 -5.97
C LEU A 209 13.36 0.92 -4.54
N LEU A 210 13.22 0.05 -3.53
CA LEU A 210 13.56 0.34 -2.13
C LEU A 210 15.05 0.18 -1.82
N GLY A 211 15.88 -0.16 -2.80
CA GLY A 211 17.32 -0.42 -2.64
C GLY A 211 17.65 -1.79 -2.04
N LEU A 212 16.71 -2.73 -2.09
CA LEU A 212 16.87 -4.07 -1.53
C LEU A 212 17.07 -5.10 -2.66
N ASP A 213 18.04 -5.99 -2.47
CA ASP A 213 18.21 -7.18 -3.32
C ASP A 213 17.29 -8.29 -2.79
N HIS A 214 16.19 -8.54 -3.47
CA HIS A 214 15.20 -9.54 -3.06
C HIS A 214 15.76 -10.96 -2.99
N THR A 215 16.88 -11.26 -3.69
CA THR A 215 17.52 -12.57 -3.66
C THR A 215 18.35 -12.79 -2.40
N LYS A 216 18.78 -11.71 -1.76
CA LYS A 216 19.56 -11.72 -0.50
C LYS A 216 18.73 -11.44 0.74
N LEU A 217 17.55 -10.81 0.56
CA LEU A 217 16.62 -10.55 1.65
C LEU A 217 15.89 -11.83 2.03
N THR A 218 16.42 -12.51 3.06
CA THR A 218 15.86 -13.77 3.53
C THR A 218 15.42 -13.68 4.99
N PHE A 219 14.50 -14.55 5.37
CA PHE A 219 14.19 -14.82 6.77
C PHE A 219 14.27 -16.32 7.02
N ARG A 220 14.80 -16.70 8.19
CA ARG A 220 14.99 -18.09 8.57
C ARG A 220 13.74 -18.63 9.26
N PHE A 221 13.20 -19.71 8.71
CA PHE A 221 12.07 -20.42 9.30
C PHE A 221 12.26 -21.93 9.17
N LYS A 222 12.10 -22.65 10.26
CA LYS A 222 12.27 -24.11 10.34
C LYS A 222 13.57 -24.63 9.66
N GLY A 223 14.67 -23.90 9.84
CA GLY A 223 15.99 -24.29 9.33
C GLY A 223 16.26 -23.95 7.86
N ARG A 224 15.29 -23.35 7.14
CA ARG A 224 15.44 -22.88 5.75
C ARG A 224 15.40 -21.36 5.70
N ASP A 225 16.21 -20.77 4.82
CA ASP A 225 16.15 -19.35 4.50
C ASP A 225 15.18 -19.12 3.34
N PHE A 226 14.13 -18.33 3.61
CA PHE A 226 13.09 -17.98 2.64
C PHE A 226 13.28 -16.55 2.15
N ARG A 227 13.17 -16.32 0.85
CA ARG A 227 13.03 -15.00 0.27
C ARG A 227 11.55 -14.55 0.32
N LEU A 228 11.30 -13.26 0.34
CA LEU A 228 9.93 -12.73 0.24
C LEU A 228 9.27 -13.03 -1.12
N THR A 229 10.08 -13.24 -2.15
CA THR A 229 9.65 -13.63 -3.51
C THR A 229 9.73 -15.13 -3.76
N ASP A 230 9.97 -15.94 -2.73
CA ASP A 230 10.24 -17.37 -2.81
C ASP A 230 11.37 -17.67 -3.82
N VAL A 231 11.16 -18.59 -4.76
CA VAL A 231 12.13 -18.95 -5.81
C VAL A 231 11.95 -18.12 -7.11
N PHE A 232 10.99 -17.22 -7.13
CA PHE A 232 10.57 -16.43 -8.29
C PHE A 232 11.04 -14.98 -8.20
N GLY A 233 10.57 -14.16 -9.12
CA GLY A 233 10.76 -12.71 -9.15
C GLY A 233 11.90 -12.29 -10.06
N ASN A 234 11.54 -11.69 -11.19
CA ASN A 234 12.46 -10.99 -12.08
C ASN A 234 12.19 -9.49 -11.99
N LEU A 235 13.20 -8.67 -12.20
CA LEU A 235 12.99 -7.23 -12.29
C LEU A 235 12.25 -6.89 -13.58
N ILE A 236 11.27 -6.00 -13.46
CA ILE A 236 10.55 -5.45 -14.63
C ILE A 236 11.37 -4.28 -15.15
N GLU A 237 12.56 -4.57 -15.71
CA GLU A 237 13.52 -3.55 -16.17
C GLU A 237 12.93 -2.50 -17.13
N PRO A 238 12.00 -2.84 -18.06
CA PRO A 238 11.44 -1.87 -18.98
C PRO A 238 10.76 -0.67 -18.33
N ILE A 239 10.23 -0.80 -17.08
CA ILE A 239 9.56 0.30 -16.38
C ILE A 239 10.48 1.16 -15.52
N LEU A 240 11.73 0.74 -15.31
CA LEU A 240 12.72 1.47 -14.51
C LEU A 240 13.29 2.67 -15.29
N ALA A 241 13.46 3.83 -14.60
CA ALA A 241 13.96 5.08 -15.20
C ALA A 241 15.49 5.11 -15.30
#